data_d10467a56ea9dddb492dd9b4381c5524
#
_entry.id   d10467a56ea9dddb492dd9b4381c5524
#
_cell.length_a   1.000
_cell.length_b   1.000
_cell.length_c   1.000
_cell.angle_alpha   90.00
_cell.angle_beta   90.00
_cell.angle_gamma   90.00
#
_symmetry.space_group_name_H-M   'P 1'
#
loop_
_entity.id
_entity.type
_entity.pdbx_description
1 polymer ?
#
loop_
_entity_poly.entity_id
_entity_poly.type
_entity_poly.pdbx_seq_one_letter_code
_entity_poly.pdbx_strand_id
1 'polypeptide(L)' 'MAGQCFEIDIRFESNRWLIRIPEINDATEATTRDKVELAARECIATRTGIPIGYISVWTRD' A
#
# COMPACT_ATOMS: atom_id res chain seq x y z
N MET A 1 -2.45 5.73 20.79
CA MET A 1 -3.43 5.06 19.98
C MET A 1 -2.83 4.35 18.78
N ALA A 2 -3.23 3.13 18.56
CA ALA A 2 -2.69 2.37 17.45
C ALA A 2 -3.24 2.90 16.13
N GLY A 3 -2.43 2.86 15.09
CA GLY A 3 -2.89 3.20 13.77
C GLY A 3 -3.66 2.04 13.15
N GLN A 4 -3.94 2.15 11.87
CA GLN A 4 -4.63 1.10 11.15
C GLN A 4 -3.64 0.33 10.30
N CYS A 5 -3.85 -0.97 10.21
CA CYS A 5 -2.99 -1.86 9.46
C CYS A 5 -3.77 -2.42 8.28
N PHE A 6 -3.19 -2.32 7.10
CA PHE A 6 -3.84 -2.79 5.87
C PHE A 6 -3.02 -3.89 5.24
N GLU A 7 -3.71 -4.91 4.76
CA GLU A 7 -3.07 -5.96 3.99
C GLU A 7 -2.95 -5.52 2.55
N ILE A 8 -1.79 -5.76 1.93
CA ILE A 8 -1.60 -5.46 0.52
C ILE A 8 -1.09 -6.70 -0.20
N ASP A 9 -1.51 -6.85 -1.45
CA ASP A 9 -1.03 -7.90 -2.34
C ASP A 9 -0.09 -7.25 -3.33
N ILE A 10 1.08 -7.84 -3.56
CA ILE A 10 2.04 -7.28 -4.49
C ILE A 10 2.40 -8.32 -5.55
N ARG A 11 2.71 -7.81 -6.73
CA ARG A 11 3.12 -8.63 -7.87
C ARG A 11 4.12 -7.84 -8.68
N PHE A 12 5.21 -8.49 -9.10
CA PHE A 12 6.18 -7.85 -9.96
C PHE A 12 5.86 -8.20 -11.41
N GLU A 13 5.64 -7.17 -12.22
CA GLU A 13 5.19 -7.38 -13.59
C GLU A 13 5.60 -6.16 -14.42
N SER A 14 6.16 -6.39 -15.61
CA SER A 14 6.55 -5.31 -16.52
C SER A 14 7.50 -4.32 -15.87
N ASN A 15 8.46 -4.84 -15.12
CA ASN A 15 9.49 -4.05 -14.44
C ASN A 15 8.97 -3.10 -13.39
N ARG A 16 7.82 -3.40 -12.80
CA ARG A 16 7.27 -2.59 -11.73
C ARG A 16 6.53 -3.47 -10.76
N TRP A 17 6.29 -2.95 -9.58
CA TRP A 17 5.56 -3.64 -8.55
C TRP A 17 4.13 -3.15 -8.55
N LEU A 18 3.19 -4.05 -8.82
CA LEU A 18 1.77 -3.75 -8.75
C LEU A 18 1.30 -4.03 -7.33
N ILE A 19 0.57 -3.09 -6.76
CA ILE A 19 0.15 -3.14 -5.37
C ILE A 19 -1.36 -3.06 -5.31
N ARG A 20 -1.99 -4.08 -4.75
CA ARG A 20 -3.44 -4.08 -4.56
C ARG A 20 -3.74 -3.92 -3.08
N ILE A 21 -4.72 -3.09 -2.80
CA ILE A 21 -5.15 -2.82 -1.43
C ILE A 21 -6.63 -3.20 -1.35
N PRO A 22 -6.92 -4.47 -1.04
CA PRO A 22 -8.31 -4.96 -1.11
C PRO A 22 -9.27 -4.22 -0.22
N GLU A 23 -8.83 -3.81 0.95
CA GLU A 23 -9.72 -3.21 1.93
C GLU A 23 -10.35 -1.92 1.44
N ILE A 24 -9.67 -1.18 0.57
CA ILE A 24 -10.23 0.05 0.00
C ILE A 24 -10.50 -0.11 -1.49
N ASN A 25 -10.38 -1.33 -2.00
CA ASN A 25 -10.65 -1.65 -3.39
C ASN A 25 -9.88 -0.74 -4.34
N ASP A 26 -8.60 -0.55 -4.07
CA ASP A 26 -7.76 0.33 -4.86
C ASP A 26 -6.44 -0.34 -5.17
N ALA A 27 -5.67 0.27 -6.06
CA ALA A 27 -4.38 -0.27 -6.48
C ALA A 27 -3.45 0.87 -6.81
N THR A 28 -2.16 0.60 -6.69
CA THR A 28 -1.13 1.56 -7.07
C THR A 28 0.09 0.76 -7.53
N GLU A 29 1.20 1.45 -7.80
CA GLU A 29 2.40 0.75 -8.24
C GLU A 29 3.64 1.48 -7.75
N ALA A 30 4.74 0.76 -7.75
CA ALA A 30 6.04 1.30 -7.36
C ALA A 30 7.10 0.75 -8.31
N THR A 31 8.16 1.52 -8.52
CA THR A 31 9.22 1.10 -9.44
C THR A 31 10.22 0.16 -8.78
N THR A 32 10.37 0.21 -7.47
CA THR A 32 11.29 -0.65 -6.74
C THR A 32 10.58 -1.26 -5.55
N ARG A 33 11.11 -2.41 -5.07
CA ARG A 33 10.48 -3.12 -3.96
C ARG A 33 10.50 -2.30 -2.67
N ASP A 34 11.59 -1.57 -2.45
CA ASP A 34 11.71 -0.79 -1.21
C ASP A 34 10.76 0.40 -1.15
N LYS A 35 10.12 0.76 -2.26
CA LYS A 35 9.14 1.84 -2.28
C LYS A 35 7.71 1.35 -2.19
N VAL A 36 7.51 0.05 -2.14
CA VAL A 36 6.16 -0.53 -2.16
C VAL A 36 5.34 -0.09 -0.96
N GLU A 37 5.90 -0.22 0.24
CA GLU A 37 5.14 0.11 1.44
C GLU A 37 4.78 1.59 1.49
N LEU A 38 5.69 2.46 1.08
CA LEU A 38 5.39 3.89 1.07
C LEU A 38 4.31 4.22 0.06
N ALA A 39 4.39 3.64 -1.15
CA ALA A 39 3.39 3.88 -2.18
C ALA A 39 2.02 3.42 -1.70
N ALA A 40 1.96 2.28 -1.03
CA ALA A 40 0.69 1.78 -0.50
C ALA A 40 0.12 2.72 0.57
N ARG A 41 0.97 3.19 1.48
CA ARG A 41 0.50 4.08 2.53
C ARG A 41 0.00 5.40 1.97
N GLU A 42 0.69 5.92 0.94
CA GLU A 42 0.26 7.16 0.32
C GLU A 42 -1.09 6.99 -0.37
N CYS A 43 -1.28 5.86 -1.03
CA CYS A 43 -2.55 5.57 -1.67
C CYS A 43 -3.68 5.49 -0.65
N ILE A 44 -3.44 4.79 0.45
CA ILE A 44 -4.43 4.64 1.50
C ILE A 44 -4.76 5.99 2.13
N ALA A 45 -3.74 6.79 2.41
CA ALA A 45 -3.95 8.11 3.01
C ALA A 45 -4.82 8.99 2.13
N THR A 46 -4.56 8.96 0.82
CA THR A 46 -5.34 9.75 -0.13
C THR A 46 -6.79 9.29 -0.18
N ARG A 47 -7.01 7.98 -0.16
CA ARG A 47 -8.37 7.44 -0.30
C ARG A 47 -9.18 7.55 0.98
N THR A 48 -8.54 7.42 2.13
CA THR A 48 -9.28 7.35 3.39
C THR A 48 -9.24 8.62 4.20
N GLY A 49 -8.28 9.50 3.93
CA GLY A 49 -8.10 10.69 4.74
C GLY A 49 -7.36 10.43 6.04
N ILE A 50 -6.93 9.19 6.28
CA ILE A 50 -6.15 8.87 7.47
C ILE A 50 -4.75 9.43 7.31
N PRO A 51 -4.20 10.13 8.32
CA PRO A 51 -2.83 10.62 8.21
C PRO A 51 -1.86 9.48 7.99
N ILE A 52 -0.90 9.68 7.10
CA ILE A 52 -0.01 8.61 6.66
C ILE A 52 0.77 7.99 7.82
N GLY A 53 1.08 8.78 8.83
CA GLY A 53 1.79 8.27 10.00
C GLY A 53 1.00 7.28 10.84
N TYR A 54 -0.31 7.18 10.59
CA TYR A 54 -1.18 6.25 11.31
C TYR A 54 -1.47 5.00 10.50
N ILE A 55 -0.86 4.87 9.32
CA ILE A 55 -1.14 3.77 8.41
C ILE A 55 0.04 2.82 8.39
N SER A 56 -0.23 1.54 8.63
CA SER A 56 0.74 0.48 8.47
C SER A 56 0.25 -0.46 7.40
N VAL A 57 1.17 -1.04 6.66
CA VAL A 57 0.80 -2.03 5.65
C VAL A 57 1.65 -3.27 5.83
N TRP A 58 1.11 -4.42 5.45
CA TRP A 58 1.87 -5.65 5.44
C TRP A 58 1.54 -6.42 4.17
N THR A 59 2.57 -7.05 3.63
CA THR A 59 2.41 -7.78 2.37
C THR A 59 2.00 -9.21 2.65
N ARG A 60 1.04 -9.67 1.85
CA ARG A 60 0.61 -11.05 1.92
C ARG A 60 1.50 -11.86 0.97
N ASP A 61 2.07 -12.93 1.46
CA ASP A 61 2.91 -13.79 0.65
C ASP A 61 2.13 -14.95 0.06
#